data_79866475024acbc1a2c513c03b7a0c70
#
_entry.id   79866475024acbc1a2c513c03b7a0c70
#
_cell.length_a   1.000
_cell.length_b   1.000
_cell.length_c   1.000
_cell.angle_alpha   90.00
_cell.angle_beta   90.00
_cell.angle_gamma   90.00
#
_symmetry.space_group_name_H-M   'P 1'
#
loop_
_entity.id
_entity.type
_entity.pdbx_description
1 polymer ?
#
loop_
_entity_poly.entity_id
_entity_poly.type
_entity_poly.pdbx_seq_one_letter_code
_entity_poly.pdbx_strand_id
1 'polypeptide(L)'
;IYVYLQVSLIAGLFLALPYLIWQIWAFVAPGLLARERRFVLPVLAGSTAFFALGVVFCYFVFLPMVVDFLVGFTLGSGDIALVPTVQKTFSLTATFLGVFGLVFEMPLLLFFLALLGVLDHRRLLRFGRYFVVLSFVLAAIFTPPDPLSQSLMAVPLCILYFVGTAFAWVAGL
;
A
#
# COMPACT_ATOMS: atom_id res chain seq x y z
N ILE A 1 -17.13 -24.39 -3.40
CA ILE A 1 -15.92 -24.66 -4.22
C ILE A 1 -15.32 -23.35 -4.71
N TYR A 2 -16.07 -22.44 -5.32
CA TYR A 2 -15.57 -21.15 -5.85
C TYR A 2 -14.83 -20.31 -4.78
N VAL A 3 -15.40 -20.20 -3.58
CA VAL A 3 -14.77 -19.44 -2.46
C VAL A 3 -13.43 -20.06 -2.07
N TYR A 4 -13.35 -21.40 -1.97
CA TYR A 4 -12.09 -22.07 -1.62
C TYR A 4 -11.00 -21.85 -2.68
N LEU A 5 -11.36 -21.90 -3.97
CA LEU A 5 -10.42 -21.59 -5.05
C LEU A 5 -9.92 -20.15 -4.99
N GLN A 6 -10.83 -19.21 -4.75
CA GLN A 6 -10.49 -17.79 -4.62
C GLN A 6 -9.57 -17.55 -3.41
N VAL A 7 -9.87 -18.16 -2.25
CA VAL A 7 -9.02 -18.07 -1.05
C VAL A 7 -7.63 -18.62 -1.31
N SER A 8 -7.55 -19.81 -1.92
CA SER A 8 -6.26 -20.45 -2.23
C SER A 8 -5.41 -19.62 -3.18
N LEU A 9 -6.04 -19.05 -4.22
CA LEU A 9 -5.36 -18.24 -5.22
C LEU A 9 -4.84 -16.94 -4.59
N ILE A 10 -5.64 -16.27 -3.78
CA ILE A 10 -5.25 -15.03 -3.09
C ILE A 10 -4.15 -15.34 -2.06
N ALA A 11 -4.29 -16.39 -1.25
CA ALA A 11 -3.26 -16.80 -0.31
C ALA A 11 -1.94 -17.15 -1.01
N GLY A 12 -2.01 -17.86 -2.13
CA GLY A 12 -0.85 -18.16 -2.96
C GLY A 12 -0.18 -16.91 -3.51
N LEU A 13 -0.97 -15.94 -3.98
CA LEU A 13 -0.46 -14.65 -4.45
C LEU A 13 0.25 -13.89 -3.33
N PHE A 14 -0.34 -13.82 -2.13
CA PHE A 14 0.28 -13.14 -0.98
C PHE A 14 1.63 -13.77 -0.58
N LEU A 15 1.72 -15.10 -0.58
CA LEU A 15 2.96 -15.82 -0.31
C LEU A 15 4.00 -15.61 -1.43
N ALA A 16 3.56 -15.40 -2.66
CA ALA A 16 4.44 -15.14 -3.79
C ALA A 16 4.92 -13.68 -3.88
N LEU A 17 4.18 -12.72 -3.28
CA LEU A 17 4.51 -11.28 -3.40
C LEU A 17 5.93 -10.94 -2.91
N PRO A 18 6.44 -11.41 -1.77
CA PRO A 18 7.83 -11.15 -1.37
C PRO A 18 8.83 -11.65 -2.40
N TYR A 19 8.55 -12.82 -3.02
CA TYR A 19 9.39 -13.37 -4.07
C TYR A 19 9.30 -12.54 -5.36
N LEU A 20 8.12 -12.06 -5.74
CA LEU A 20 7.92 -11.18 -6.90
C LEU A 20 8.66 -9.85 -6.71
N ILE A 21 8.56 -9.26 -5.54
CA ILE A 21 9.29 -8.04 -5.17
C ILE A 21 10.80 -8.29 -5.30
N TRP A 22 11.29 -9.40 -4.76
CA TRP A 22 12.68 -9.79 -4.90
C TRP A 22 13.10 -9.94 -6.37
N GLN A 23 12.29 -10.55 -7.21
CA GLN A 23 12.55 -10.69 -8.65
C GLN A 23 12.66 -9.34 -9.36
N ILE A 24 11.77 -8.39 -9.02
CA ILE A 24 11.81 -7.03 -9.57
C ILE A 24 13.13 -6.36 -9.19
N TRP A 25 13.53 -6.43 -7.93
CA TRP A 25 14.79 -5.86 -7.47
C TRP A 25 16.02 -6.57 -8.07
N ALA A 26 15.99 -7.89 -8.20
CA ALA A 26 17.05 -8.65 -8.84
C ALA A 26 17.20 -8.30 -10.33
N PHE A 27 16.10 -7.97 -11.02
CA PHE A 27 16.12 -7.49 -12.40
C PHE A 27 16.68 -6.06 -12.52
N VAL A 28 16.42 -5.20 -11.55
CA VAL A 28 16.91 -3.82 -11.53
C VAL A 28 18.40 -3.76 -11.16
N ALA A 29 18.86 -4.66 -10.29
CA ALA A 29 20.22 -4.71 -9.77
C ALA A 29 21.35 -4.69 -10.82
N PRO A 30 21.28 -5.42 -11.96
CA PRO A 30 22.33 -5.39 -12.97
C PRO A 30 22.41 -4.05 -13.73
N GLY A 31 21.33 -3.26 -13.74
CA GLY A 31 21.32 -1.93 -14.35
C GLY A 31 21.95 -0.82 -13.50
N LEU A 32 22.33 -1.13 -12.25
CA LEU A 32 22.90 -0.17 -11.31
C LEU A 32 24.41 -0.06 -11.43
N LEU A 33 24.94 1.15 -11.16
CA LEU A 33 26.38 1.39 -11.00
C LEU A 33 26.93 0.58 -9.81
N ALA A 34 28.19 0.18 -9.87
CA ALA A 34 28.83 -0.63 -8.83
C ALA A 34 28.71 -0.02 -7.43
N ARG A 35 28.66 1.32 -7.33
CA ARG A 35 28.46 2.06 -6.07
C ARG A 35 27.04 1.91 -5.51
N GLU A 36 26.06 1.79 -6.36
CA GLU A 36 24.64 1.73 -6.00
C GLU A 36 24.20 0.29 -5.68
N ARG A 37 24.86 -0.69 -6.29
CA ARG A 37 24.56 -2.12 -6.11
C ARG A 37 24.67 -2.57 -4.65
N ARG A 38 25.48 -1.92 -3.83
CA ARG A 38 25.59 -2.23 -2.39
C ARG A 38 24.30 -1.95 -1.61
N PHE A 39 23.43 -1.07 -2.12
CA PHE A 39 22.15 -0.74 -1.49
C PHE A 39 21.03 -1.70 -1.87
N VAL A 40 21.22 -2.55 -2.87
CA VAL A 40 20.18 -3.48 -3.33
C VAL A 40 19.79 -4.46 -2.23
N LEU A 41 20.74 -5.02 -1.50
CA LEU A 41 20.46 -5.99 -0.44
C LEU A 41 19.69 -5.38 0.74
N PRO A 42 20.10 -4.22 1.32
CA PRO A 42 19.31 -3.53 2.33
C PRO A 42 17.92 -3.10 1.85
N VAL A 43 17.80 -2.64 0.61
CA VAL A 43 16.52 -2.25 0.00
C VAL A 43 15.61 -3.46 -0.14
N LEU A 44 16.16 -4.60 -0.57
CA LEU A 44 15.41 -5.85 -0.69
C LEU A 44 14.87 -6.34 0.66
N ALA A 45 15.72 -6.35 1.70
CA ALA A 45 15.29 -6.71 3.04
C ALA A 45 14.25 -5.71 3.59
N GLY A 46 14.47 -4.43 3.35
CA GLY A 46 13.53 -3.36 3.69
C GLY A 46 12.19 -3.53 2.99
N SER A 47 12.18 -3.85 1.70
CA SER A 47 10.99 -4.08 0.90
C SER A 47 10.11 -5.19 1.49
N THR A 48 10.69 -6.33 1.78
CA THR A 48 9.94 -7.43 2.43
C THR A 48 9.37 -7.00 3.78
N ALA A 49 10.12 -6.24 4.57
CA ALA A 49 9.68 -5.74 5.87
C ALA A 49 8.55 -4.70 5.73
N PHE A 50 8.67 -3.75 4.80
CA PHE A 50 7.64 -2.74 4.52
C PHE A 50 6.36 -3.37 3.99
N PHE A 51 6.45 -4.35 3.10
CA PHE A 51 5.30 -5.11 2.63
C PHE A 51 4.57 -5.80 3.80
N ALA A 52 5.31 -6.55 4.62
CA ALA A 52 4.74 -7.22 5.80
C ALA A 52 4.09 -6.21 6.76
N LEU A 53 4.74 -5.06 6.99
CA LEU A 53 4.22 -4.00 7.84
C LEU A 53 2.93 -3.40 7.24
N GLY A 54 2.83 -3.27 5.92
CA GLY A 54 1.63 -2.83 5.22
C GLY A 54 0.46 -3.78 5.44
N VAL A 55 0.71 -5.08 5.31
CA VAL A 55 -0.30 -6.13 5.56
C VAL A 55 -0.75 -6.12 7.02
N VAL A 56 0.18 -6.04 7.96
CA VAL A 56 -0.11 -5.95 9.41
C VAL A 56 -0.89 -4.68 9.74
N PHE A 57 -0.48 -3.54 9.22
CA PHE A 57 -1.20 -2.27 9.41
C PHE A 57 -2.63 -2.35 8.87
N CYS A 58 -2.80 -2.90 7.67
CA CYS A 58 -4.13 -3.07 7.08
C CYS A 58 -5.01 -3.95 7.97
N TYR A 59 -4.49 -5.09 8.44
CA TYR A 59 -5.28 -6.05 9.21
C TYR A 59 -5.66 -5.53 10.60
N PHE A 60 -4.71 -4.93 11.34
CA PHE A 60 -4.94 -4.53 12.73
C PHE A 60 -5.46 -3.10 12.90
N VAL A 61 -5.25 -2.22 11.93
CA VAL A 61 -5.63 -0.81 12.05
C VAL A 61 -6.72 -0.46 11.05
N PHE A 62 -6.47 -0.66 9.75
CA PHE A 62 -7.37 -0.18 8.72
C PHE A 62 -8.68 -0.96 8.66
N LEU A 63 -8.62 -2.30 8.65
CA LEU A 63 -9.82 -3.14 8.56
C LEU A 63 -10.78 -2.95 9.75
N PRO A 64 -10.33 -2.96 11.02
CA PRO A 64 -11.24 -2.68 12.14
C PRO A 64 -11.92 -1.31 12.01
N MET A 65 -11.16 -0.26 11.65
CA MET A 65 -11.74 1.08 11.48
C MET A 65 -12.80 1.12 10.38
N VAL A 66 -12.57 0.45 9.25
CA VAL A 66 -13.56 0.36 8.16
C VAL A 66 -14.80 -0.42 8.60
N VAL A 67 -14.62 -1.53 9.31
CA VAL A 67 -15.75 -2.35 9.79
C VAL A 67 -16.56 -1.57 10.82
N ASP A 68 -15.93 -0.94 11.80
CA ASP A 68 -16.61 -0.13 12.83
C ASP A 68 -17.39 1.02 12.19
N PHE A 69 -16.81 1.67 11.19
CA PHE A 69 -17.48 2.72 10.44
C PHE A 69 -18.71 2.20 9.68
N LEU A 70 -18.58 1.07 8.93
CA LEU A 70 -19.69 0.47 8.19
C LEU A 70 -20.83 0.04 9.13
N VAL A 71 -20.50 -0.58 10.26
CA VAL A 71 -21.48 -1.01 11.26
C VAL A 71 -22.16 0.21 11.88
N GLY A 72 -21.41 1.23 12.28
CA GLY A 72 -21.95 2.46 12.86
C GLY A 72 -22.88 3.21 11.89
N PHE A 73 -22.52 3.27 10.61
CA PHE A 73 -23.34 3.87 9.58
C PHE A 73 -24.65 3.10 9.36
N THR A 74 -24.59 1.77 9.38
CA THR A 74 -25.78 0.90 9.20
C THR A 74 -26.75 1.00 10.38
N LEU A 75 -26.23 1.03 11.61
CA LEU A 75 -27.06 1.14 12.82
C LEU A 75 -27.73 2.53 12.91
N GLY A 76 -27.06 3.57 12.37
CA GLY A 76 -27.60 4.94 12.36
C GLY A 76 -28.69 5.20 11.32
N SER A 77 -28.74 4.44 10.23
CA SER A 77 -29.70 4.63 9.12
C SER A 77 -31.02 3.85 9.25
N GLY A 78 -31.14 2.97 10.24
CA GLY A 78 -32.42 2.34 10.65
C GLY A 78 -33.04 1.32 9.67
N ASP A 79 -32.75 1.37 8.39
CA ASP A 79 -33.49 0.63 7.35
C ASP A 79 -32.68 -0.37 6.52
N ILE A 80 -31.37 -0.47 6.70
CA ILE A 80 -30.53 -1.34 5.86
C ILE A 80 -29.74 -2.32 6.72
N ALA A 81 -30.21 -3.55 6.81
CA ALA A 81 -29.39 -4.64 7.34
C ALA A 81 -28.32 -5.02 6.31
N LEU A 82 -27.09 -4.52 6.49
CA LEU A 82 -25.95 -5.05 5.77
C LEU A 82 -25.70 -6.49 6.23
N VAL A 83 -26.14 -7.45 5.43
CA VAL A 83 -25.74 -8.86 5.61
C VAL A 83 -24.51 -9.08 4.73
N PRO A 84 -23.29 -8.94 5.30
CA PRO A 84 -22.09 -9.17 4.52
C PRO A 84 -21.99 -10.64 4.16
N THR A 85 -22.04 -10.94 2.87
CA THR A 85 -21.76 -12.30 2.39
C THR A 85 -20.28 -12.60 2.66
N VAL A 86 -19.97 -13.75 3.25
CA VAL A 86 -18.60 -14.20 3.56
C VAL A 86 -17.66 -14.01 2.37
N GLN A 87 -18.14 -14.30 1.17
CA GLN A 87 -17.36 -14.11 -0.06
C GLN A 87 -16.99 -12.64 -0.32
N LYS A 88 -17.94 -11.70 -0.16
CA LYS A 88 -17.68 -10.27 -0.38
C LYS A 88 -16.72 -9.72 0.67
N THR A 89 -16.92 -10.08 1.94
CA THR A 89 -16.04 -9.66 3.03
C THR A 89 -14.62 -10.17 2.82
N PHE A 90 -14.46 -11.43 2.46
CA PHE A 90 -13.16 -12.01 2.16
C PHE A 90 -12.48 -11.31 0.97
N SER A 91 -13.22 -11.10 -0.12
CA SER A 91 -12.67 -10.42 -1.31
C SER A 91 -12.23 -8.99 -1.01
N LEU A 92 -13.01 -8.22 -0.25
CA LEU A 92 -12.66 -6.87 0.19
C LEU A 92 -11.41 -6.88 1.08
N THR A 93 -11.38 -7.75 2.08
CA THR A 93 -10.23 -7.90 2.99
C THR A 93 -8.96 -8.22 2.22
N ALA A 94 -9.01 -9.19 1.32
CA ALA A 94 -7.88 -9.58 0.50
C ALA A 94 -7.40 -8.45 -0.42
N THR A 95 -8.34 -7.71 -1.02
CA THR A 95 -8.01 -6.54 -1.85
C THR A 95 -7.31 -5.47 -1.03
N PHE A 96 -7.81 -5.12 0.14
CA PHE A 96 -7.18 -4.12 1.00
C PHE A 96 -5.79 -4.56 1.48
N LEU A 97 -5.63 -5.82 1.90
CA LEU A 97 -4.33 -6.35 2.30
C LEU A 97 -3.31 -6.23 1.17
N GLY A 98 -3.71 -6.59 -0.06
CA GLY A 98 -2.84 -6.47 -1.24
C GLY A 98 -2.48 -5.02 -1.57
N VAL A 99 -3.48 -4.13 -1.59
CA VAL A 99 -3.27 -2.70 -1.87
C VAL A 99 -2.36 -2.08 -0.82
N PHE A 100 -2.61 -2.30 0.47
CA PHE A 100 -1.77 -1.75 1.53
C PHE A 100 -0.36 -2.33 1.53
N GLY A 101 -0.20 -3.64 1.28
CA GLY A 101 1.11 -4.24 1.12
C GLY A 101 1.93 -3.55 0.02
N LEU A 102 1.33 -3.33 -1.15
CA LEU A 102 1.99 -2.63 -2.26
C LEU A 102 2.21 -1.14 -2.00
N VAL A 103 1.27 -0.46 -1.36
CA VAL A 103 1.39 0.98 -1.04
C VAL A 103 2.51 1.22 -0.03
N PHE A 104 2.73 0.31 0.90
CA PHE A 104 3.83 0.40 1.86
C PHE A 104 5.22 0.24 1.23
N GLU A 105 5.31 -0.28 0.01
CA GLU A 105 6.55 -0.26 -0.80
C GLU A 105 6.91 1.15 -1.30
N MET A 106 5.95 2.07 -1.33
CA MET A 106 6.14 3.40 -1.90
C MET A 106 7.28 4.21 -1.28
N PRO A 107 7.46 4.28 0.06
CA PRO A 107 8.57 5.01 0.66
C PRO A 107 9.92 4.50 0.20
N LEU A 108 10.04 3.18 0.08
CA LEU A 108 11.29 2.54 -0.32
C LEU A 108 11.58 2.73 -1.82
N LEU A 109 10.52 2.67 -2.64
CA LEU A 109 10.61 2.94 -4.07
C LEU A 109 11.03 4.39 -4.34
N LEU A 110 10.46 5.36 -3.63
CA LEU A 110 10.83 6.77 -3.74
C LEU A 110 12.27 7.01 -3.29
N PHE A 111 12.68 6.41 -2.17
CA PHE A 111 14.05 6.44 -1.68
C PHE A 111 15.03 5.90 -2.73
N PHE A 112 14.73 4.77 -3.32
CA PHE A 112 15.57 4.15 -4.32
C PHE A 112 15.67 4.96 -5.61
N LEU A 113 14.56 5.49 -6.12
CA LEU A 113 14.54 6.36 -7.29
C LEU A 113 15.33 7.66 -7.06
N ALA A 114 15.31 8.17 -5.83
CA ALA A 114 16.13 9.30 -5.43
C ALA A 114 17.61 8.92 -5.40
N LEU A 115 17.95 7.73 -4.88
CA LEU A 115 19.33 7.21 -4.83
C LEU A 115 19.94 7.05 -6.22
N LEU A 116 19.12 6.70 -7.22
CA LEU A 116 19.50 6.64 -8.64
C LEU A 116 19.60 8.03 -9.31
N GLY A 117 19.29 9.10 -8.60
CA GLY A 117 19.26 10.46 -9.17
C GLY A 117 18.12 10.69 -10.18
N VAL A 118 17.16 9.76 -10.30
CA VAL A 118 16.00 9.91 -11.19
C VAL A 118 15.02 10.94 -10.64
N LEU A 119 14.84 10.95 -9.31
CA LEU A 119 13.93 11.86 -8.61
C LEU A 119 14.70 12.72 -7.60
N ASP A 120 14.50 14.03 -7.70
CA ASP A 120 14.99 15.00 -6.72
C ASP A 120 13.92 15.23 -5.65
N HIS A 121 14.33 15.35 -4.37
CA HIS A 121 13.43 15.62 -3.24
C HIS A 121 12.56 16.87 -3.47
N ARG A 122 13.10 17.92 -4.14
CA ARG A 122 12.34 19.13 -4.47
C ARG A 122 11.21 18.85 -5.47
N ARG A 123 11.44 17.96 -6.43
CA ARG A 123 10.40 17.52 -7.37
C ARG A 123 9.33 16.68 -6.65
N LEU A 124 9.75 15.80 -5.74
CA LEU A 124 8.83 15.01 -4.91
C LEU A 124 7.95 15.92 -4.04
N LEU A 125 8.52 16.90 -3.34
CA LEU A 125 7.74 17.86 -2.54
C LEU A 125 6.73 18.63 -3.40
N ARG A 126 7.13 19.06 -4.60
CA ARG A 126 6.22 19.76 -5.53
C ARG A 126 5.11 18.84 -6.04
N PHE A 127 5.41 17.58 -6.28
CA PHE A 127 4.45 16.60 -6.72
C PHE A 127 3.49 16.17 -5.59
N GLY A 128 3.88 16.33 -4.32
CA GLY A 128 3.09 15.95 -3.14
C GLY A 128 1.66 16.48 -3.16
N ARG A 129 1.44 17.72 -3.61
CA ARG A 129 0.08 18.29 -3.76
C ARG A 129 -0.80 17.52 -4.76
N TYR A 130 -0.20 17.02 -5.84
CA TYR A 130 -0.93 16.19 -6.82
C TYR A 130 -1.12 14.77 -6.28
N PHE A 131 -0.16 14.27 -5.50
CA PHE A 131 -0.26 12.98 -4.88
C PHE A 131 -1.39 12.92 -3.85
N VAL A 132 -1.62 13.99 -3.09
CA VAL A 132 -2.79 14.08 -2.18
C VAL A 132 -4.08 13.89 -2.96
N VAL A 133 -4.26 14.58 -4.09
CA VAL A 133 -5.45 14.40 -4.93
C VAL A 133 -5.52 12.97 -5.48
N LEU A 134 -4.40 12.44 -5.96
CA LEU A 134 -4.32 11.07 -6.49
C LEU A 134 -4.68 10.03 -5.42
N SER A 135 -4.24 10.21 -4.16
CA SER A 135 -4.56 9.29 -3.07
C SER A 135 -6.07 9.26 -2.77
N PHE A 136 -6.76 10.40 -2.85
CA PHE A 136 -8.22 10.44 -2.74
C PHE A 136 -8.92 9.77 -3.93
N VAL A 137 -8.41 9.93 -5.15
CA VAL A 137 -8.93 9.23 -6.33
C VAL A 137 -8.75 7.72 -6.19
N LEU A 138 -7.58 7.26 -5.76
CA LEU A 138 -7.33 5.85 -5.50
C LEU A 138 -8.24 5.32 -4.39
N ALA A 139 -8.38 6.06 -3.30
CA ALA A 139 -9.30 5.69 -2.22
C ALA A 139 -10.75 5.53 -2.75
N ALA A 140 -11.23 6.44 -3.60
CA ALA A 140 -12.57 6.37 -4.18
C ALA A 140 -12.81 5.13 -5.06
N ILE A 141 -11.76 4.54 -5.63
CA ILE A 141 -11.86 3.31 -6.44
C ILE A 141 -12.04 2.08 -5.54
N PHE A 142 -11.38 2.07 -4.38
CA PHE A 142 -11.33 0.89 -3.51
C PHE A 142 -12.33 0.94 -2.35
N THR A 143 -12.79 2.13 -1.95
CA THR A 143 -13.76 2.31 -0.86
C THR A 143 -15.13 2.73 -1.40
N PRO A 144 -16.23 2.49 -0.66
CA PRO A 144 -17.53 3.09 -0.97
C PRO A 144 -17.40 4.62 -1.12
N PRO A 145 -18.27 5.26 -1.92
CA PRO A 145 -18.19 6.69 -2.18
C PRO A 145 -18.71 7.51 -0.99
N ASP A 146 -18.06 7.40 0.16
CA ASP A 146 -18.31 8.20 1.36
C ASP A 146 -17.04 8.93 1.80
N PRO A 147 -17.14 10.19 2.23
CA PRO A 147 -15.98 11.02 2.57
C PRO A 147 -15.13 10.47 3.70
N LEU A 148 -15.72 9.75 4.66
CA LEU A 148 -15.01 9.21 5.82
C LEU A 148 -14.15 8.01 5.44
N SER A 149 -14.71 6.97 4.81
CA SER A 149 -13.92 5.80 4.35
C SER A 149 -12.83 6.20 3.36
N GLN A 150 -13.16 7.13 2.45
CA GLN A 150 -12.20 7.66 1.49
C GLN A 150 -11.04 8.39 2.18
N SER A 151 -11.32 9.24 3.17
CA SER A 151 -10.28 9.93 3.95
C SER A 151 -9.45 8.96 4.76
N LEU A 152 -10.08 7.94 5.34
CA LEU A 152 -9.43 6.91 6.15
C LEU A 152 -8.38 6.13 5.35
N MET A 153 -8.62 5.91 4.07
CA MET A 153 -7.66 5.28 3.16
C MET A 153 -6.63 6.28 2.61
N ALA A 154 -7.05 7.50 2.24
CA ALA A 154 -6.17 8.48 1.62
C ALA A 154 -5.09 9.00 2.60
N VAL A 155 -5.41 9.15 3.89
CA VAL A 155 -4.46 9.67 4.89
C VAL A 155 -3.21 8.80 5.04
N PRO A 156 -3.30 7.47 5.26
CA PRO A 156 -2.12 6.61 5.28
C PRO A 156 -1.28 6.67 4.00
N LEU A 157 -1.93 6.74 2.82
CA LEU A 157 -1.24 6.87 1.55
C LEU A 157 -0.41 8.17 1.50
N CYS A 158 -1.01 9.29 1.92
CA CYS A 158 -0.32 10.57 1.98
C CYS A 158 0.86 10.54 2.95
N ILE A 159 0.67 9.97 4.14
CA ILE A 159 1.72 9.84 5.15
C ILE A 159 2.91 9.05 4.58
N LEU A 160 2.65 7.90 3.96
CA LEU A 160 3.68 7.06 3.37
C LEU A 160 4.45 7.77 2.25
N TYR A 161 3.75 8.55 1.41
CA TYR A 161 4.39 9.37 0.40
C TYR A 161 5.35 10.40 1.00
N PHE A 162 4.93 11.13 2.03
CA PHE A 162 5.77 12.13 2.68
C PHE A 162 6.94 11.50 3.45
N VAL A 163 6.73 10.32 4.05
CA VAL A 163 7.81 9.53 4.66
C VAL A 163 8.84 9.13 3.60
N GLY A 164 8.40 8.66 2.43
CA GLY A 164 9.29 8.35 1.31
C GLY A 164 10.06 9.57 0.80
N THR A 165 9.39 10.73 0.74
CA THR A 165 10.04 11.99 0.38
C THR A 165 11.08 12.42 1.42
N ALA A 166 10.81 12.20 2.71
CA ALA A 166 11.75 12.45 3.79
C ALA A 166 12.97 11.51 3.71
N PHE A 167 12.77 10.24 3.39
CA PHE A 167 13.87 9.30 3.15
C PHE A 167 14.75 9.73 1.96
N ALA A 168 14.12 10.20 0.88
CA ALA A 168 14.85 10.75 -0.26
C ALA A 168 15.71 11.98 0.12
N TRP A 169 15.20 12.83 1.00
CA TRP A 169 15.94 13.99 1.51
C TRP A 169 17.13 13.59 2.39
N VAL A 170 16.94 12.61 3.30
CA VAL A 170 18.02 12.10 4.17
C VAL A 170 19.11 11.40 3.36
N ALA A 171 18.77 10.80 2.22
CA ALA A 171 19.76 10.21 1.31
C ALA A 171 20.72 11.25 0.69
N GLY A 172 20.50 12.55 0.91
CA GLY A 172 21.40 13.62 0.48
C GLY A 172 21.24 14.00 -0.99
N LEU A 173 20.05 13.77 -1.53
CA LEU A 173 19.72 13.94 -2.94
C LEU A 173 18.67 15.03 -3.16
#